data_cb0ce353c2ee890eadeb4e8e567ccef3
#
_entry.id   cb0ce353c2ee890eadeb4e8e567ccef3
#
_cell.length_a   1.000
_cell.length_b   1.000
_cell.length_c   1.000
_cell.angle_alpha   90.00
_cell.angle_beta   90.00
_cell.angle_gamma   90.00
#
_symmetry.space_group_name_H-M   'P 1'
#
loop_
_entity.id
_entity.type
_entity.pdbx_description
1 polymer ?
#
loop_
_entity_poly.entity_id
_entity_poly.type
_entity_poly.pdbx_seq_one_letter_code
_entity_poly.pdbx_strand_id
1 'polypeptide(L)'
;AHPERVALVHRGRQILFPDLVQRYRQLGTALNAAGIGCHTERSELDGHESGQDHVALYLNNELEYLESMLGGWAARAATFNVNHRYIADELAYLLTDSAAKVVFVNSMYAPNLAEVLPQLPNIEIIVQVRDDSDNELLKGATFYDDFIQDQLPRDLGDCSEDDLYVLYTGGTTGMPKGVLWRNADFFVGAIGGSNRSEGREYESYEEVAEAANRGTLRWLTAAPFMHGAAQWIALQALSMGHTVVLPDITDRYDAANVLEVCNRESVEFLQIVGDAFARPLLDASRTTQIVPKSLRSIISGGAVLNSELKEELKGQFGGVTIRDSIGSSETGVQGSNVTTKEQLSSTGDFEPAPGSTVVNSSLSATLDAGSEEIGWFAMSGRVPLGYLNDAEKTQKTFPVIDGVRYSVPGDRARLLADGRIEVLGRDSVTINSGGEKIYAEEVENAVKTHGAVYDAVVCGRPSERWGSEVVAIVQLVEGVQALESEIIEHCASHISRYKRPKAIIKVAQIKRSPAGKPDYRWAQAVARESRKD
;
A
#
# COMPACT_ATOMS: atom_id res chain seq x y z
N ALA A 1 -23.28 -9.07 17.43
CA ALA A 1 -22.99 -9.09 18.85
C ALA A 1 -23.02 -7.69 19.49
N HIS A 2 -22.61 -6.63 18.76
CA HIS A 2 -22.57 -5.25 19.25
C HIS A 2 -23.19 -4.30 18.21
N PRO A 3 -24.54 -4.27 18.10
CA PRO A 3 -25.23 -3.51 17.05
C PRO A 3 -25.00 -1.99 17.18
N GLU A 4 -24.68 -1.50 18.37
CA GLU A 4 -24.38 -0.09 18.64
C GLU A 4 -22.96 0.34 18.25
N ARG A 5 -22.09 -0.61 17.84
CA ARG A 5 -20.71 -0.33 17.55
C ARG A 5 -20.56 0.37 16.19
N VAL A 6 -19.80 1.47 16.18
CA VAL A 6 -19.48 2.23 14.97
C VAL A 6 -18.44 1.45 14.16
N ALA A 7 -18.72 1.22 12.87
CA ALA A 7 -17.81 0.61 11.91
C ALA A 7 -16.93 1.65 11.21
N LEU A 8 -17.56 2.74 10.70
CA LEU A 8 -16.89 3.75 9.89
C LEU A 8 -17.23 5.16 10.40
N VAL A 9 -16.23 6.05 10.32
CA VAL A 9 -16.38 7.49 10.63
C VAL A 9 -15.70 8.32 9.55
N HIS A 10 -16.43 9.28 8.97
CA HIS A 10 -15.91 10.27 8.04
C HIS A 10 -16.66 11.58 8.15
N ARG A 11 -15.98 12.72 8.35
CA ARG A 11 -16.57 14.08 8.43
C ARG A 11 -17.77 14.16 9.37
N GLY A 12 -17.68 13.52 10.54
CA GLY A 12 -18.75 13.45 11.54
C GLY A 12 -19.90 12.48 11.21
N ARG A 13 -19.97 11.92 10.01
CA ARG A 13 -20.90 10.86 9.65
C ARG A 13 -20.40 9.54 10.23
N GLN A 14 -21.28 8.79 10.87
CA GLN A 14 -20.99 7.49 11.47
C GLN A 14 -21.88 6.42 10.86
N ILE A 15 -21.31 5.25 10.56
CA ILE A 15 -22.02 4.07 10.11
C ILE A 15 -21.80 2.97 11.13
N LEU A 16 -22.87 2.38 11.64
CA LEU A 16 -22.81 1.24 12.54
C LEU A 16 -22.51 -0.06 11.77
N PHE A 17 -21.96 -1.08 12.44
CA PHE A 17 -21.72 -2.36 11.80
C PHE A 17 -22.96 -2.99 11.15
N PRO A 18 -24.16 -2.99 11.77
CA PRO A 18 -25.38 -3.49 11.10
C PRO A 18 -25.72 -2.71 9.83
N ASP A 19 -25.57 -1.38 9.85
CA ASP A 19 -25.88 -0.53 8.71
C ASP A 19 -24.88 -0.78 7.57
N LEU A 20 -23.59 -0.91 7.88
CA LEU A 20 -22.55 -1.29 6.90
C LEU A 20 -22.89 -2.63 6.25
N VAL A 21 -23.24 -3.64 7.07
CA VAL A 21 -23.60 -4.97 6.58
C VAL A 21 -24.84 -4.91 5.69
N GLN A 22 -25.86 -4.14 6.08
CA GLN A 22 -27.06 -3.96 5.27
C GLN A 22 -26.71 -3.32 3.92
N ARG A 23 -25.99 -2.18 3.92
CA ARG A 23 -25.68 -1.39 2.73
C ARG A 23 -24.84 -2.17 1.70
N TYR A 24 -23.74 -2.83 2.13
CA TYR A 24 -22.94 -3.59 1.17
C TYR A 24 -23.68 -4.82 0.61
N ARG A 25 -24.58 -5.44 1.40
CA ARG A 25 -25.42 -6.54 0.94
C ARG A 25 -26.53 -6.08 -0.03
N GLN A 26 -27.09 -4.88 0.18
CA GLN A 26 -27.98 -4.22 -0.78
C GLN A 26 -27.27 -3.93 -2.09
N LEU A 27 -26.01 -3.43 -2.02
CA LEU A 27 -25.18 -3.22 -3.20
C LEU A 27 -24.91 -4.52 -3.94
N GLY A 28 -24.60 -5.61 -3.22
CA GLY A 28 -24.46 -6.94 -3.82
C GLY A 28 -25.71 -7.39 -4.59
N THR A 29 -26.91 -7.12 -4.04
CA THR A 29 -28.19 -7.38 -4.74
C THR A 29 -28.31 -6.53 -6.01
N ALA A 30 -28.03 -5.21 -5.93
CA ALA A 30 -28.12 -4.31 -7.06
C ALA A 30 -27.20 -4.76 -8.22
N LEU A 31 -25.97 -5.12 -7.91
CA LEU A 31 -24.99 -5.61 -8.89
C LEU A 31 -25.46 -6.93 -9.54
N ASN A 32 -25.90 -7.91 -8.75
CA ASN A 32 -26.39 -9.18 -9.29
C ASN A 32 -27.67 -9.00 -10.14
N ALA A 33 -28.59 -8.11 -9.73
CA ALA A 33 -29.79 -7.79 -10.53
C ALA A 33 -29.42 -7.18 -11.90
N ALA A 34 -28.27 -6.53 -11.98
CA ALA A 34 -27.72 -6.00 -13.23
C ALA A 34 -26.83 -7.02 -13.99
N GLY A 35 -26.76 -8.29 -13.53
CA GLY A 35 -26.02 -9.35 -14.20
C GLY A 35 -24.53 -9.42 -13.85
N ILE A 36 -24.06 -8.65 -12.87
CA ILE A 36 -22.67 -8.61 -12.41
C ILE A 36 -22.43 -9.71 -11.37
N GLY A 37 -21.37 -10.51 -11.55
CA GLY A 37 -21.08 -11.62 -10.65
C GLY A 37 -19.95 -12.53 -11.11
N CYS A 38 -20.03 -13.81 -10.71
CA CYS A 38 -19.13 -14.87 -11.14
C CYS A 38 -19.79 -15.69 -12.26
N HIS A 39 -19.08 -15.91 -13.36
CA HIS A 39 -19.55 -16.63 -14.54
C HIS A 39 -18.81 -17.95 -14.76
N THR A 40 -17.58 -18.05 -14.24
CA THR A 40 -16.75 -19.26 -14.31
C THR A 40 -16.07 -19.47 -12.98
N GLU A 41 -16.23 -20.66 -12.41
CA GLU A 41 -15.64 -20.99 -11.10
C GLU A 41 -14.13 -21.16 -11.18
N ARG A 42 -13.43 -20.81 -10.10
CA ARG A 42 -11.97 -20.82 -10.01
C ARG A 42 -11.34 -22.16 -10.42
N SER A 43 -12.01 -23.27 -10.15
CA SER A 43 -11.53 -24.62 -10.47
C SER A 43 -11.42 -24.91 -11.98
N GLU A 44 -12.03 -24.08 -12.82
CA GLU A 44 -12.03 -24.22 -14.29
C GLU A 44 -11.01 -23.30 -14.97
N LEU A 45 -10.22 -22.54 -14.18
CA LEU A 45 -9.39 -21.44 -14.66
C LEU A 45 -7.92 -21.61 -14.24
N ASP A 46 -7.01 -21.08 -15.07
CA ASP A 46 -5.61 -20.96 -14.71
C ASP A 46 -5.36 -19.84 -13.67
N GLY A 47 -4.22 -19.89 -12.99
CA GLY A 47 -3.90 -18.97 -11.88
C GLY A 47 -3.84 -17.49 -12.26
N HIS A 48 -3.74 -17.15 -13.56
CA HIS A 48 -3.69 -15.78 -14.05
C HIS A 48 -5.01 -15.30 -14.69
N GLU A 49 -6.06 -16.10 -14.62
CA GLU A 49 -7.37 -15.80 -15.20
C GLU A 49 -8.40 -15.41 -14.13
N SER A 50 -9.46 -14.73 -14.54
CA SER A 50 -10.61 -14.38 -13.70
C SER A 50 -11.90 -14.81 -14.39
N GLY A 51 -12.78 -15.47 -13.65
CA GLY A 51 -14.13 -15.82 -14.09
C GLY A 51 -15.21 -14.87 -13.56
N GLN A 52 -14.81 -13.79 -12.91
CA GLN A 52 -15.69 -12.81 -12.29
C GLN A 52 -15.71 -11.50 -13.08
N ASP A 53 -16.83 -10.79 -13.05
CA ASP A 53 -16.89 -9.42 -13.53
C ASP A 53 -16.05 -8.50 -12.64
N HIS A 54 -15.41 -7.51 -13.26
CA HIS A 54 -14.51 -6.61 -12.56
C HIS A 54 -15.15 -5.26 -12.27
N VAL A 55 -15.00 -4.80 -11.04
CA VAL A 55 -15.57 -3.57 -10.48
C VAL A 55 -14.47 -2.59 -10.11
N ALA A 56 -14.39 -1.49 -10.85
CA ALA A 56 -13.40 -0.44 -10.64
C ALA A 56 -13.83 0.53 -9.52
N LEU A 57 -12.94 0.79 -8.57
CA LEU A 57 -13.15 1.75 -7.48
C LEU A 57 -12.32 3.01 -7.74
N TYR A 58 -12.89 3.97 -8.47
CA TYR A 58 -12.29 5.27 -8.81
C TYR A 58 -12.73 6.33 -7.79
N LEU A 59 -12.43 6.05 -6.53
CA LEU A 59 -12.91 6.76 -5.36
C LEU A 59 -11.77 7.24 -4.45
N ASN A 60 -12.02 8.31 -3.71
CA ASN A 60 -11.19 8.74 -2.58
C ASN A 60 -11.45 7.87 -1.33
N ASN A 61 -10.77 8.19 -0.22
CA ASN A 61 -11.03 7.57 1.08
C ASN A 61 -12.37 8.05 1.63
N GLU A 62 -13.45 7.43 1.20
CA GLU A 62 -14.81 7.70 1.64
C GLU A 62 -15.49 6.43 2.16
N LEU A 63 -16.63 6.59 2.81
CA LEU A 63 -17.38 5.45 3.36
C LEU A 63 -17.78 4.49 2.24
N GLU A 64 -18.21 5.05 1.12
CA GLU A 64 -18.68 4.36 -0.08
C GLU A 64 -17.57 3.53 -0.74
N TYR A 65 -16.27 3.83 -0.50
CA TYR A 65 -15.16 2.98 -0.99
C TYR A 65 -15.22 1.57 -0.39
N LEU A 66 -15.30 1.49 0.94
CA LEU A 66 -15.34 0.20 1.64
C LEU A 66 -16.68 -0.51 1.44
N GLU A 67 -17.79 0.23 1.38
CA GLU A 67 -19.10 -0.32 1.02
C GLU A 67 -19.08 -0.94 -0.38
N SER A 68 -18.51 -0.24 -1.38
CA SER A 68 -18.41 -0.71 -2.77
C SER A 68 -17.51 -1.93 -2.89
N MET A 69 -16.41 -1.96 -2.14
CA MET A 69 -15.48 -3.09 -2.11
C MET A 69 -16.16 -4.34 -1.56
N LEU A 70 -16.80 -4.23 -0.40
CA LEU A 70 -17.53 -5.34 0.24
C LEU A 70 -18.77 -5.74 -0.56
N GLY A 71 -19.46 -4.78 -1.18
CA GLY A 71 -20.64 -5.03 -2.02
C GLY A 71 -20.29 -5.75 -3.32
N GLY A 72 -19.16 -5.45 -3.94
CA GLY A 72 -18.65 -6.18 -5.08
C GLY A 72 -18.35 -7.65 -4.72
N TRP A 73 -17.68 -7.89 -3.59
CA TRP A 73 -17.46 -9.26 -3.10
C TRP A 73 -18.77 -9.98 -2.75
N ALA A 74 -19.72 -9.25 -2.15
CA ALA A 74 -21.06 -9.81 -1.90
C ALA A 74 -21.79 -10.19 -3.20
N ALA A 75 -21.51 -9.52 -4.32
CA ALA A 75 -22.02 -9.89 -5.64
C ALA A 75 -21.22 -11.02 -6.31
N ARG A 76 -20.16 -11.53 -5.72
CA ARG A 76 -19.15 -12.40 -6.32
C ARG A 76 -18.46 -11.76 -7.52
N ALA A 77 -18.23 -10.44 -7.46
CA ALA A 77 -17.48 -9.67 -8.46
C ALA A 77 -16.11 -9.28 -7.90
N ALA A 78 -15.10 -9.20 -8.76
CA ALA A 78 -13.73 -8.87 -8.36
C ALA A 78 -13.54 -7.35 -8.34
N THR A 79 -13.40 -6.77 -7.16
CA THR A 79 -13.16 -5.32 -7.01
C THR A 79 -11.67 -5.00 -7.16
N PHE A 80 -11.38 -3.81 -7.73
CA PHE A 80 -10.02 -3.32 -7.83
C PHE A 80 -9.92 -1.80 -7.69
N ASN A 81 -8.74 -1.34 -7.25
CA ASN A 81 -8.43 0.06 -7.05
C ASN A 81 -8.07 0.79 -8.35
N VAL A 82 -8.55 2.00 -8.52
CA VAL A 82 -8.12 2.93 -9.56
C VAL A 82 -7.35 4.09 -8.94
N ASN A 83 -6.17 4.39 -9.47
CA ASN A 83 -5.41 5.54 -9.03
C ASN A 83 -6.04 6.82 -9.60
N HIS A 84 -6.59 7.66 -8.74
CA HIS A 84 -7.30 8.88 -9.12
C HIS A 84 -6.39 9.98 -9.72
N ARG A 85 -5.08 9.75 -9.75
CA ARG A 85 -4.11 10.66 -10.39
C ARG A 85 -3.70 10.24 -11.79
N TYR A 86 -4.26 9.15 -12.31
CA TYR A 86 -4.00 8.75 -13.67
C TYR A 86 -4.50 9.80 -14.67
N ILE A 87 -3.67 10.08 -15.67
CA ILE A 87 -4.08 10.82 -16.86
C ILE A 87 -4.98 9.94 -17.73
N ALA A 88 -5.64 10.54 -18.73
CA ALA A 88 -6.62 9.84 -19.58
C ALA A 88 -6.10 8.52 -20.15
N ASP A 89 -4.88 8.50 -20.72
CA ASP A 89 -4.29 7.29 -21.31
C ASP A 89 -4.03 6.18 -20.28
N GLU A 90 -3.59 6.53 -19.08
CA GLU A 90 -3.35 5.58 -17.99
C GLU A 90 -4.66 5.02 -17.44
N LEU A 91 -5.68 5.86 -17.31
CA LEU A 91 -7.02 5.45 -16.88
C LEU A 91 -7.68 4.54 -17.93
N ALA A 92 -7.62 4.91 -19.21
CA ALA A 92 -8.12 4.09 -20.31
C ALA A 92 -7.41 2.72 -20.36
N TYR A 93 -6.08 2.70 -20.22
CA TYR A 93 -5.32 1.47 -20.14
C TYR A 93 -5.80 0.56 -18.99
N LEU A 94 -5.87 1.12 -17.76
CA LEU A 94 -6.26 0.33 -16.58
C LEU A 94 -7.65 -0.31 -16.74
N LEU A 95 -8.63 0.49 -17.16
CA LEU A 95 -10.02 0.02 -17.32
C LEU A 95 -10.18 -0.98 -18.48
N THR A 96 -9.31 -0.89 -19.49
CA THR A 96 -9.24 -1.87 -20.59
C THR A 96 -8.56 -3.16 -20.14
N ASP A 97 -7.38 -3.07 -19.51
CA ASP A 97 -6.58 -4.22 -19.03
C ASP A 97 -7.36 -5.07 -18.02
N SER A 98 -8.11 -4.39 -17.14
CA SER A 98 -8.99 -5.04 -16.16
C SER A 98 -10.29 -5.59 -16.76
N ALA A 99 -10.63 -5.27 -18.01
CA ALA A 99 -11.95 -5.55 -18.59
C ALA A 99 -13.10 -5.09 -17.65
N ALA A 100 -12.97 -3.90 -17.06
CA ALA A 100 -13.95 -3.36 -16.11
C ALA A 100 -15.36 -3.30 -16.73
N LYS A 101 -16.35 -3.83 -16.02
CA LYS A 101 -17.77 -3.69 -16.38
C LYS A 101 -18.50 -2.63 -15.56
N VAL A 102 -18.07 -2.42 -14.32
CA VAL A 102 -18.64 -1.45 -13.39
C VAL A 102 -17.58 -0.46 -12.96
N VAL A 103 -17.94 0.81 -12.89
CA VAL A 103 -17.09 1.86 -12.33
C VAL A 103 -17.85 2.62 -11.26
N PHE A 104 -17.35 2.56 -10.03
CA PHE A 104 -17.72 3.51 -8.97
C PHE A 104 -16.80 4.72 -9.07
N VAL A 105 -17.35 5.92 -9.17
CA VAL A 105 -16.57 7.14 -9.39
C VAL A 105 -17.03 8.29 -8.49
N ASN A 106 -16.09 8.99 -7.83
CA ASN A 106 -16.43 10.26 -7.19
C ASN A 106 -16.82 11.31 -8.24
N SER A 107 -17.77 12.17 -7.88
CA SER A 107 -18.23 13.26 -8.76
C SER A 107 -17.07 14.12 -9.26
N MET A 108 -16.08 14.38 -8.42
CA MET A 108 -14.90 15.18 -8.81
C MET A 108 -14.07 14.55 -9.95
N TYR A 109 -14.11 13.22 -10.13
CA TYR A 109 -13.40 12.51 -11.20
C TYR A 109 -14.31 12.16 -12.40
N ALA A 110 -15.58 12.48 -12.32
CA ALA A 110 -16.55 12.23 -13.39
C ALA A 110 -16.12 12.83 -14.76
N PRO A 111 -15.57 14.06 -14.84
CA PRO A 111 -15.06 14.61 -16.09
C PRO A 111 -13.93 13.78 -16.72
N ASN A 112 -12.99 13.28 -15.90
CA ASN A 112 -11.87 12.45 -16.38
C ASN A 112 -12.37 11.10 -16.90
N LEU A 113 -13.36 10.50 -16.23
CA LEU A 113 -13.98 9.26 -16.70
C LEU A 113 -14.74 9.51 -18.01
N ALA A 114 -15.49 10.61 -18.12
CA ALA A 114 -16.23 10.96 -19.34
C ALA A 114 -15.34 11.07 -20.58
N GLU A 115 -14.12 11.59 -20.42
CA GLU A 115 -13.13 11.73 -21.51
C GLU A 115 -12.74 10.36 -22.11
N VAL A 116 -12.61 9.33 -21.27
CA VAL A 116 -12.13 8.01 -21.70
C VAL A 116 -13.24 7.02 -22.03
N LEU A 117 -14.47 7.23 -21.55
CA LEU A 117 -15.63 6.34 -21.78
C LEU A 117 -15.85 5.93 -23.23
N PRO A 118 -15.70 6.82 -24.26
CA PRO A 118 -15.87 6.42 -25.66
C PRO A 118 -14.93 5.29 -26.13
N GLN A 119 -13.83 5.06 -25.41
CA GLN A 119 -12.84 4.02 -25.70
C GLN A 119 -13.09 2.73 -24.91
N LEU A 120 -14.08 2.70 -24.00
CA LEU A 120 -14.32 1.66 -23.01
C LEU A 120 -15.70 0.99 -23.19
N PRO A 121 -15.92 0.26 -24.29
CA PRO A 121 -17.24 -0.31 -24.60
C PRO A 121 -17.70 -1.40 -23.62
N ASN A 122 -16.78 -1.93 -22.80
CA ASN A 122 -17.08 -2.97 -21.81
C ASN A 122 -17.71 -2.42 -20.53
N ILE A 123 -17.66 -1.10 -20.29
CA ILE A 123 -18.29 -0.50 -19.11
C ILE A 123 -19.80 -0.45 -19.32
N GLU A 124 -20.52 -1.22 -18.53
CA GLU A 124 -21.97 -1.37 -18.57
C GLU A 124 -22.67 -0.50 -17.50
N ILE A 125 -22.02 -0.30 -16.36
CA ILE A 125 -22.61 0.38 -15.20
C ILE A 125 -21.65 1.44 -14.66
N ILE A 126 -22.16 2.65 -14.45
CA ILE A 126 -21.45 3.75 -13.80
C ILE A 126 -22.26 4.17 -12.58
N VAL A 127 -21.64 4.06 -11.41
CA VAL A 127 -22.22 4.50 -10.14
C VAL A 127 -21.41 5.70 -9.61
N GLN A 128 -22.04 6.85 -9.54
CA GLN A 128 -21.40 8.09 -9.13
C GLN A 128 -21.65 8.37 -7.65
N VAL A 129 -20.58 8.59 -6.91
CA VAL A 129 -20.62 8.99 -5.49
C VAL A 129 -20.55 10.51 -5.41
N ARG A 130 -21.51 11.12 -4.69
CA ARG A 130 -21.54 12.56 -4.45
C ARG A 130 -20.37 12.98 -3.55
N ASP A 131 -19.77 14.09 -3.87
CA ASP A 131 -18.72 14.75 -3.08
C ASP A 131 -18.94 16.28 -3.08
N ASP A 132 -17.95 17.03 -2.59
CA ASP A 132 -18.04 18.49 -2.51
C ASP A 132 -17.84 19.20 -3.86
N SER A 133 -17.71 18.46 -4.97
CA SER A 133 -17.63 19.05 -6.31
C SER A 133 -19.01 19.39 -6.86
N ASP A 134 -19.07 20.41 -7.70
CA ASP A 134 -20.30 20.82 -8.40
C ASP A 134 -20.55 20.02 -9.70
N ASN A 135 -19.83 18.89 -9.90
CA ASN A 135 -19.96 18.10 -11.10
C ASN A 135 -21.28 17.34 -11.16
N GLU A 136 -21.98 17.50 -12.27
CA GLU A 136 -23.25 16.84 -12.51
C GLU A 136 -23.11 15.31 -12.67
N LEU A 137 -24.24 14.61 -12.60
CA LEU A 137 -24.30 13.19 -12.86
C LEU A 137 -23.93 12.90 -14.32
N LEU A 138 -23.00 11.99 -14.53
CA LEU A 138 -22.62 11.52 -15.87
C LEU A 138 -23.81 10.94 -16.62
N LYS A 139 -23.85 11.17 -17.91
CA LYS A 139 -24.89 10.59 -18.75
C LYS A 139 -24.86 9.07 -18.69
N GLY A 140 -25.96 8.47 -18.28
CA GLY A 140 -26.09 7.01 -18.12
C GLY A 140 -25.60 6.47 -16.78
N ALA A 141 -25.09 7.33 -15.89
CA ALA A 141 -24.75 6.94 -14.53
C ALA A 141 -25.96 7.02 -13.59
N THR A 142 -25.84 6.39 -12.43
CA THR A 142 -26.78 6.47 -11.30
C THR A 142 -26.01 6.89 -10.05
N PHE A 143 -26.61 7.72 -9.19
CA PHE A 143 -25.98 8.01 -7.90
C PHE A 143 -25.98 6.79 -6.97
N TYR A 144 -24.96 6.68 -6.12
CA TYR A 144 -24.74 5.54 -5.25
C TYR A 144 -25.96 5.18 -4.40
N ASP A 145 -26.52 6.16 -3.68
CA ASP A 145 -27.67 5.90 -2.82
C ASP A 145 -28.92 5.48 -3.64
N ASP A 146 -29.12 6.06 -4.82
CA ASP A 146 -30.23 5.67 -5.72
C ASP A 146 -30.03 4.27 -6.29
N PHE A 147 -28.76 3.85 -6.50
CA PHE A 147 -28.43 2.51 -7.02
C PHE A 147 -28.73 1.39 -6.03
N ILE A 148 -28.51 1.64 -4.73
CA ILE A 148 -28.79 0.66 -3.66
C ILE A 148 -30.17 0.80 -3.03
N GLN A 149 -30.88 1.91 -3.33
CA GLN A 149 -32.20 2.17 -2.79
C GLN A 149 -33.17 1.02 -3.11
N ASP A 150 -34.03 0.69 -2.15
CA ASP A 150 -35.07 -0.33 -2.27
C ASP A 150 -34.59 -1.77 -2.56
N GLN A 151 -33.26 -2.00 -2.55
CA GLN A 151 -32.69 -3.34 -2.67
C GLN A 151 -32.78 -4.09 -1.33
N LEU A 152 -33.18 -5.35 -1.37
CA LEU A 152 -33.10 -6.21 -0.19
C LEU A 152 -31.65 -6.67 0.04
N PRO A 153 -31.19 -6.78 1.30
CA PRO A 153 -29.86 -7.31 1.59
C PRO A 153 -29.69 -8.74 1.06
N ARG A 154 -28.63 -8.98 0.26
CA ARG A 154 -28.32 -10.28 -0.33
C ARG A 154 -27.97 -11.34 0.71
N ASP A 155 -28.39 -12.58 0.50
CA ASP A 155 -27.79 -13.72 1.17
C ASP A 155 -26.40 -14.01 0.59
N LEU A 156 -25.43 -14.34 1.44
CA LEU A 156 -24.03 -14.58 1.07
C LEU A 156 -23.68 -16.07 1.01
N GLY A 157 -24.67 -16.96 1.09
CA GLY A 157 -24.46 -18.40 1.18
C GLY A 157 -23.80 -19.04 -0.06
N ASP A 158 -23.78 -18.35 -1.20
CA ASP A 158 -23.14 -18.77 -2.44
C ASP A 158 -21.76 -18.11 -2.69
N CYS A 159 -21.30 -17.21 -1.81
CA CYS A 159 -19.96 -16.62 -1.91
C CYS A 159 -18.89 -17.69 -1.70
N SER A 160 -17.81 -17.60 -2.48
CA SER A 160 -16.72 -18.56 -2.48
C SER A 160 -15.46 -17.98 -1.84
N GLU A 161 -14.72 -18.81 -1.13
CA GLU A 161 -13.38 -18.50 -0.65
C GLU A 161 -12.38 -18.25 -1.80
N ASP A 162 -12.71 -18.76 -2.98
CA ASP A 162 -11.96 -18.60 -4.22
C ASP A 162 -12.29 -17.33 -5.01
N ASP A 163 -13.32 -16.58 -4.61
CA ASP A 163 -13.64 -15.30 -5.21
C ASP A 163 -12.46 -14.33 -5.06
N LEU A 164 -12.29 -13.44 -6.04
CA LEU A 164 -11.08 -12.64 -6.18
C LEU A 164 -11.20 -11.24 -5.57
N TYR A 165 -10.12 -10.83 -4.99
CA TYR A 165 -9.71 -9.44 -4.79
C TYR A 165 -8.57 -9.13 -5.75
N VAL A 166 -8.72 -8.08 -6.57
CA VAL A 166 -7.68 -7.66 -7.51
C VAL A 166 -7.04 -6.38 -7.02
N LEU A 167 -5.71 -6.38 -6.93
CA LEU A 167 -4.96 -5.19 -6.52
C LEU A 167 -4.07 -4.71 -7.65
N TYR A 168 -4.45 -3.61 -8.29
CA TYR A 168 -3.62 -2.96 -9.30
C TYR A 168 -2.47 -2.20 -8.65
N THR A 169 -1.27 -2.45 -9.15
CA THR A 169 -0.05 -1.84 -8.63
C THR A 169 0.65 -1.04 -9.72
N GLY A 170 1.01 0.20 -9.40
CA GLY A 170 1.92 0.98 -10.24
C GLY A 170 3.33 0.40 -10.12
N GLY A 171 3.78 -0.34 -11.14
CA GLY A 171 5.16 -0.81 -11.24
C GLY A 171 6.13 0.36 -11.38
N THR A 172 7.32 0.25 -10.79
CA THR A 172 8.40 1.25 -10.95
C THR A 172 8.92 1.34 -12.38
N THR A 173 8.59 0.37 -13.24
CA THR A 173 9.17 0.20 -14.58
C THR A 173 8.16 -0.01 -15.71
N GLY A 174 6.84 -0.03 -15.44
CA GLY A 174 5.85 -0.35 -16.47
C GLY A 174 4.44 0.13 -16.15
N MET A 175 3.49 -0.27 -17.02
CA MET A 175 2.06 -0.05 -16.80
C MET A 175 1.56 -0.85 -15.59
N PRO A 176 0.49 -0.39 -14.91
CA PRO A 176 -0.09 -1.10 -13.76
C PRO A 176 -0.50 -2.53 -14.11
N LYS A 177 -0.35 -3.44 -13.15
CA LYS A 177 -0.74 -4.85 -13.26
C LYS A 177 -1.66 -5.23 -12.11
N GLY A 178 -2.71 -6.00 -12.41
CA GLY A 178 -3.65 -6.55 -11.43
C GLY A 178 -3.10 -7.80 -10.76
N VAL A 179 -2.84 -7.74 -9.45
CA VAL A 179 -2.45 -8.90 -8.64
C VAL A 179 -3.70 -9.60 -8.16
N LEU A 180 -3.82 -10.89 -8.44
CA LEU A 180 -5.00 -11.72 -8.14
C LEU A 180 -4.84 -12.41 -6.78
N TRP A 181 -5.65 -12.02 -5.82
CA TRP A 181 -5.76 -12.70 -4.53
C TRP A 181 -7.07 -13.48 -4.44
N ARG A 182 -7.02 -14.74 -4.00
CA ARG A 182 -8.21 -15.41 -3.47
C ARG A 182 -8.62 -14.75 -2.17
N ASN A 183 -9.90 -14.56 -1.95
CA ASN A 183 -10.39 -13.92 -0.71
C ASN A 183 -9.94 -14.66 0.55
N ALA A 184 -9.91 -16.01 0.54
CA ALA A 184 -9.39 -16.79 1.67
C ALA A 184 -7.91 -16.50 1.96
N ASP A 185 -7.05 -16.47 0.92
CA ASP A 185 -5.61 -16.22 1.10
C ASP A 185 -5.36 -14.77 1.55
N PHE A 186 -6.10 -13.83 0.98
CA PHE A 186 -6.05 -12.43 1.36
C PHE A 186 -6.53 -12.21 2.80
N PHE A 187 -7.63 -12.85 3.21
CA PHE A 187 -8.16 -12.75 4.57
C PHE A 187 -7.13 -13.21 5.60
N VAL A 188 -6.53 -14.37 5.40
CA VAL A 188 -5.53 -14.93 6.31
C VAL A 188 -4.22 -14.17 6.27
N GLY A 189 -3.71 -13.89 5.07
CA GLY A 189 -2.40 -13.27 4.88
C GLY A 189 -2.32 -11.79 5.25
N ALA A 190 -3.44 -11.04 5.17
CA ALA A 190 -3.40 -9.58 5.25
C ALA A 190 -4.39 -8.95 6.22
N ILE A 191 -5.63 -9.44 6.34
CA ILE A 191 -6.71 -8.67 6.94
C ILE A 191 -7.36 -9.25 8.21
N GLY A 192 -6.74 -10.24 8.85
CA GLY A 192 -7.14 -10.65 10.19
C GLY A 192 -7.57 -12.11 10.36
N GLY A 193 -7.39 -12.96 9.34
CA GLY A 193 -7.66 -14.41 9.43
C GLY A 193 -6.62 -15.21 10.22
N SER A 194 -5.68 -14.52 10.88
CA SER A 194 -4.62 -15.16 11.69
C SER A 194 -4.64 -14.67 13.12
N ASN A 195 -4.54 -15.61 14.07
CA ASN A 195 -4.23 -15.32 15.45
C ASN A 195 -2.71 -15.09 15.61
N ARG A 196 -2.29 -13.83 15.47
CA ARG A 196 -0.86 -13.46 15.52
C ARG A 196 -0.21 -13.72 16.87
N SER A 197 -0.99 -13.76 17.96
CA SER A 197 -0.45 -14.05 19.30
C SER A 197 -0.08 -15.52 19.49
N GLU A 198 -0.74 -16.41 18.76
CA GLU A 198 -0.51 -17.86 18.78
C GLU A 198 0.28 -18.33 17.55
N GLY A 199 0.52 -17.46 16.56
CA GLY A 199 1.28 -17.77 15.35
C GLY A 199 0.56 -18.76 14.41
N ARG A 200 -0.78 -18.81 14.43
CA ARG A 200 -1.60 -19.73 13.62
C ARG A 200 -2.75 -19.01 12.92
N GLU A 201 -3.34 -19.67 11.93
CA GLU A 201 -4.61 -19.26 11.34
C GLU A 201 -5.76 -19.53 12.31
N TYR A 202 -6.86 -18.78 12.20
CA TYR A 202 -8.10 -19.13 12.90
C TYR A 202 -8.70 -20.41 12.29
N GLU A 203 -9.27 -21.27 13.14
CA GLU A 203 -9.80 -22.58 12.72
C GLU A 203 -11.25 -22.49 12.24
N SER A 204 -11.97 -21.43 12.61
CA SER A 204 -13.38 -21.25 12.23
C SER A 204 -13.80 -19.78 12.20
N TYR A 205 -14.93 -19.51 11.56
CA TYR A 205 -15.56 -18.18 11.57
C TYR A 205 -16.06 -17.77 12.95
N GLU A 206 -16.42 -18.73 13.81
CA GLU A 206 -16.80 -18.47 15.20
C GLU A 206 -15.61 -17.93 15.99
N GLU A 207 -14.42 -18.48 15.80
CA GLU A 207 -13.19 -18.00 16.44
C GLU A 207 -12.84 -16.58 15.98
N VAL A 208 -12.99 -16.30 14.68
CA VAL A 208 -12.85 -14.93 14.13
C VAL A 208 -13.86 -13.98 14.77
N ALA A 209 -15.12 -14.38 14.87
CA ALA A 209 -16.17 -13.56 15.48
C ALA A 209 -15.92 -13.29 16.96
N GLU A 210 -15.41 -14.28 17.71
CA GLU A 210 -15.01 -14.09 19.11
C GLU A 210 -13.85 -13.09 19.24
N ALA A 211 -12.87 -13.16 18.35
CA ALA A 211 -11.77 -12.19 18.30
C ALA A 211 -12.28 -10.78 17.99
N ALA A 212 -13.17 -10.65 17.01
CA ALA A 212 -13.78 -9.38 16.61
C ALA A 212 -14.67 -8.77 17.70
N ASN A 213 -15.30 -9.58 18.54
CA ASN A 213 -16.10 -9.09 19.68
C ASN A 213 -15.25 -8.30 20.70
N ARG A 214 -13.95 -8.50 20.74
CA ARG A 214 -13.01 -7.76 21.61
C ARG A 214 -12.54 -6.44 21.01
N GLY A 215 -12.84 -6.17 19.72
CA GLY A 215 -12.45 -4.95 19.04
C GLY A 215 -13.15 -3.71 19.63
N THR A 216 -12.36 -2.71 20.01
CA THR A 216 -12.86 -1.45 20.61
C THR A 216 -12.05 -0.24 20.17
N LEU A 217 -10.98 -0.44 19.39
CA LEU A 217 -10.05 0.63 19.02
C LEU A 217 -10.57 1.43 17.82
N ARG A 218 -10.08 2.64 17.69
CA ARG A 218 -10.34 3.53 16.56
C ARG A 218 -9.07 3.66 15.71
N TRP A 219 -9.14 3.19 14.47
CA TRP A 219 -8.01 3.14 13.54
C TRP A 219 -8.18 4.16 12.43
N LEU A 220 -7.17 4.99 12.20
CA LEU A 220 -7.16 5.95 11.09
C LEU A 220 -6.16 5.51 10.02
N THR A 221 -6.61 5.44 8.77
CA THR A 221 -5.76 5.24 7.60
C THR A 221 -5.48 6.59 6.94
N ALA A 222 -4.24 7.09 7.07
CA ALA A 222 -3.84 8.35 6.44
C ALA A 222 -3.47 8.17 4.96
N ALA A 223 -3.09 6.95 4.55
CA ALA A 223 -2.79 6.65 3.17
C ALA A 223 -4.06 6.48 2.32
N PRO A 224 -4.01 6.78 1.00
CA PRO A 224 -5.17 6.67 0.13
C PRO A 224 -5.53 5.21 -0.19
N PHE A 225 -6.83 4.92 -0.27
CA PHE A 225 -7.37 3.59 -0.61
C PHE A 225 -7.06 3.12 -2.03
N MET A 226 -6.62 4.00 -2.91
CA MET A 226 -6.09 3.57 -4.20
C MET A 226 -4.81 2.71 -4.08
N HIS A 227 -4.31 2.47 -2.86
CA HIS A 227 -3.16 1.61 -2.54
C HIS A 227 -3.50 0.54 -1.52
N GLY A 228 -2.99 -0.68 -1.72
CA GLY A 228 -3.31 -1.84 -0.90
C GLY A 228 -3.05 -1.66 0.60
N ALA A 229 -1.98 -0.96 0.98
CA ALA A 229 -1.63 -0.79 2.39
C ALA A 229 -2.77 -0.15 3.22
N ALA A 230 -3.44 0.88 2.69
CA ALA A 230 -4.56 1.52 3.38
C ALA A 230 -5.80 0.64 3.41
N GLN A 231 -6.13 -0.02 2.28
CA GLN A 231 -7.26 -0.96 2.21
C GLN A 231 -7.09 -2.09 3.23
N TRP A 232 -5.89 -2.68 3.30
CA TRP A 232 -5.62 -3.81 4.19
C TRP A 232 -5.76 -3.44 5.66
N ILE A 233 -5.26 -2.28 6.05
CA ILE A 233 -5.41 -1.79 7.42
C ILE A 233 -6.88 -1.49 7.76
N ALA A 234 -7.63 -0.88 6.85
CA ALA A 234 -9.06 -0.61 7.06
C ALA A 234 -9.87 -1.92 7.16
N LEU A 235 -9.65 -2.86 6.23
CA LEU A 235 -10.31 -4.16 6.25
C LEU A 235 -9.91 -4.99 7.48
N GLN A 236 -8.64 -4.93 7.90
CA GLN A 236 -8.19 -5.57 9.13
C GLN A 236 -8.90 -4.97 10.36
N ALA A 237 -9.02 -3.65 10.43
CA ALA A 237 -9.75 -3.01 11.51
C ALA A 237 -11.21 -3.48 11.57
N LEU A 238 -11.90 -3.51 10.42
CA LEU A 238 -13.29 -4.00 10.35
C LEU A 238 -13.41 -5.48 10.74
N SER A 239 -12.55 -6.35 10.21
CA SER A 239 -12.60 -7.79 10.51
C SER A 239 -12.32 -8.09 11.98
N MET A 240 -11.53 -7.24 12.65
CA MET A 240 -11.24 -7.33 14.08
C MET A 240 -12.26 -6.58 14.96
N GLY A 241 -13.35 -6.04 14.38
CA GLY A 241 -14.41 -5.33 15.10
C GLY A 241 -14.02 -3.93 15.58
N HIS A 242 -12.97 -3.33 15.02
CA HIS A 242 -12.54 -1.95 15.30
C HIS A 242 -13.27 -0.94 14.41
N THR A 243 -13.25 0.32 14.81
CA THR A 243 -13.78 1.44 14.02
C THR A 243 -12.72 1.97 13.08
N VAL A 244 -13.05 2.10 11.80
CA VAL A 244 -12.23 2.81 10.81
C VAL A 244 -12.61 4.29 10.80
N VAL A 245 -11.63 5.15 10.96
CA VAL A 245 -11.75 6.61 10.89
C VAL A 245 -11.02 7.09 9.63
N LEU A 246 -11.66 7.93 8.84
CA LEU A 246 -11.06 8.53 7.65
C LEU A 246 -10.72 9.99 7.89
N PRO A 247 -9.63 10.54 7.31
CA PRO A 247 -9.36 11.96 7.31
C PRO A 247 -10.49 12.74 6.63
N ASP A 248 -10.68 14.02 6.99
CA ASP A 248 -11.69 14.85 6.31
C ASP A 248 -11.21 15.28 4.90
N ILE A 249 -9.88 15.43 4.72
CA ILE A 249 -9.25 15.75 3.45
C ILE A 249 -8.70 14.45 2.86
N THR A 250 -9.24 13.98 1.74
CA THR A 250 -8.97 12.64 1.18
C THR A 250 -8.37 12.66 -0.23
N ASP A 251 -8.33 13.81 -0.89
CA ASP A 251 -7.71 14.01 -2.21
C ASP A 251 -6.17 14.13 -2.14
N ARG A 252 -5.63 14.42 -0.96
CA ARG A 252 -4.20 14.53 -0.66
C ARG A 252 -3.89 14.18 0.78
N TYR A 253 -2.63 13.93 1.08
CA TYR A 253 -2.18 13.83 2.47
C TYR A 253 -2.09 15.23 3.08
N ASP A 254 -2.86 15.46 4.13
CA ASP A 254 -2.83 16.67 4.94
C ASP A 254 -2.57 16.31 6.41
N ALA A 255 -1.35 16.50 6.85
CA ALA A 255 -0.89 16.08 8.16
C ALA A 255 -1.59 16.82 9.31
N ALA A 256 -1.94 18.10 9.13
CA ALA A 256 -2.68 18.87 10.13
C ALA A 256 -4.10 18.33 10.29
N ASN A 257 -4.79 18.08 9.18
CA ASN A 257 -6.11 17.45 9.18
C ASN A 257 -6.08 16.05 9.83
N VAL A 258 -5.09 15.22 9.51
CA VAL A 258 -4.93 13.89 10.14
C VAL A 258 -4.82 14.03 11.66
N LEU A 259 -4.02 14.97 12.18
CA LEU A 259 -3.87 15.19 13.63
C LEU A 259 -5.17 15.71 14.27
N GLU A 260 -5.87 16.63 13.61
CA GLU A 260 -7.17 17.16 14.06
C GLU A 260 -8.20 16.02 14.19
N VAL A 261 -8.31 15.18 13.15
CA VAL A 261 -9.21 14.02 13.15
C VAL A 261 -8.79 13.00 14.22
N CYS A 262 -7.50 12.70 14.34
CA CYS A 262 -6.99 11.82 15.40
C CYS A 262 -7.41 12.30 16.80
N ASN A 263 -7.30 13.60 17.04
CA ASN A 263 -7.67 14.19 18.33
C ASN A 263 -9.19 14.23 18.54
N ARG A 264 -9.95 14.66 17.55
CA ARG A 264 -11.41 14.75 17.57
C ARG A 264 -12.07 13.39 17.78
N GLU A 265 -11.61 12.39 17.00
CA GLU A 265 -12.18 11.05 16.99
C GLU A 265 -11.53 10.09 18.00
N SER A 266 -10.60 10.58 18.82
CA SER A 266 -9.89 9.76 19.81
C SER A 266 -9.23 8.52 19.19
N VAL A 267 -8.53 8.69 18.06
CA VAL A 267 -7.84 7.63 17.34
C VAL A 267 -6.72 7.06 18.19
N GLU A 268 -6.65 5.73 18.25
CA GLU A 268 -5.64 5.00 19.03
C GLU A 268 -4.57 4.40 18.12
N PHE A 269 -4.89 4.21 16.83
CA PHE A 269 -4.05 3.53 15.86
C PHE A 269 -4.00 4.34 14.56
N LEU A 270 -2.81 4.83 14.18
CA LEU A 270 -2.61 5.66 12.99
C LEU A 270 -1.74 4.91 11.97
N GLN A 271 -2.23 4.75 10.74
CA GLN A 271 -1.46 4.22 9.63
C GLN A 271 -0.85 5.36 8.81
N ILE A 272 0.46 5.26 8.55
CA ILE A 272 1.24 6.19 7.72
C ILE A 272 2.09 5.44 6.69
N VAL A 273 2.82 6.17 5.83
CA VAL A 273 3.72 5.60 4.82
C VAL A 273 5.11 6.23 4.90
N GLY A 274 5.99 5.60 5.64
CA GLY A 274 7.40 5.95 5.75
C GLY A 274 7.68 7.41 6.13
N ASP A 275 8.87 7.86 5.77
CA ASP A 275 9.36 9.22 6.04
C ASP A 275 8.47 10.31 5.43
N ALA A 276 7.89 10.03 4.24
CA ALA A 276 7.08 10.98 3.50
C ALA A 276 5.79 11.42 4.23
N PHE A 277 5.31 10.60 5.16
CA PHE A 277 4.17 10.92 6.03
C PHE A 277 4.64 11.33 7.43
N ALA A 278 5.70 10.69 7.94
CA ALA A 278 6.19 10.92 9.29
C ALA A 278 6.70 12.35 9.52
N ARG A 279 7.52 12.88 8.58
CA ARG A 279 8.05 14.26 8.70
C ARG A 279 6.95 15.31 8.69
N PRO A 280 6.06 15.37 7.70
CA PRO A 280 4.95 16.34 7.74
C PRO A 280 4.07 16.19 8.97
N LEU A 281 3.87 14.96 9.50
CA LEU A 281 3.10 14.73 10.71
C LEU A 281 3.77 15.36 11.95
N LEU A 282 5.09 15.22 12.08
CA LEU A 282 5.88 15.85 13.14
C LEU A 282 5.84 17.37 13.01
N ASP A 283 6.06 17.90 11.81
CA ASP A 283 6.04 19.34 11.54
C ASP A 283 4.67 19.96 11.84
N ALA A 284 3.59 19.30 11.39
CA ALA A 284 2.23 19.72 11.68
C ALA A 284 1.94 19.69 13.19
N SER A 285 2.36 18.62 13.91
CA SER A 285 2.16 18.54 15.37
C SER A 285 2.88 19.66 16.12
N ARG A 286 4.10 20.00 15.71
CA ARG A 286 4.89 21.10 16.29
C ARG A 286 4.25 22.46 16.02
N THR A 287 3.75 22.67 14.80
CA THR A 287 3.15 23.93 14.37
C THR A 287 1.77 24.16 14.98
N THR A 288 0.90 23.15 14.94
CA THR A 288 -0.47 23.22 15.45
C THR A 288 -0.58 22.99 16.95
N GLN A 289 0.46 22.50 17.58
CA GLN A 289 0.49 22.05 18.99
C GLN A 289 -0.51 20.91 19.28
N ILE A 290 -1.00 20.21 18.24
CA ILE A 290 -1.90 19.08 18.40
C ILE A 290 -1.09 17.81 18.63
N VAL A 291 -1.31 17.18 19.80
CA VAL A 291 -0.75 15.88 20.18
C VAL A 291 -1.91 15.01 20.65
N PRO A 292 -2.44 14.10 19.79
CA PRO A 292 -3.56 13.24 20.16
C PRO A 292 -3.22 12.33 21.34
N LYS A 293 -3.87 12.53 22.48
CA LYS A 293 -3.58 11.81 23.73
C LYS A 293 -4.03 10.35 23.69
N SER A 294 -4.97 10.02 22.82
CA SER A 294 -5.47 8.66 22.61
C SER A 294 -4.52 7.79 21.81
N LEU A 295 -3.61 8.39 21.03
CA LEU A 295 -2.74 7.67 20.10
C LEU A 295 -1.78 6.74 20.87
N ARG A 296 -1.85 5.46 20.57
CA ARG A 296 -1.05 4.40 21.21
C ARG A 296 -0.05 3.77 20.26
N SER A 297 -0.42 3.69 18.96
CA SER A 297 0.41 3.02 17.96
C SER A 297 0.38 3.74 16.62
N ILE A 298 1.54 3.74 15.96
CA ILE A 298 1.70 4.16 14.57
C ILE A 298 2.16 2.95 13.77
N ILE A 299 1.45 2.61 12.70
CA ILE A 299 1.90 1.61 11.71
C ILE A 299 2.42 2.33 10.48
N SER A 300 3.61 1.96 10.05
CA SER A 300 4.17 2.36 8.77
C SER A 300 4.32 1.14 7.87
N GLY A 301 4.12 1.33 6.57
CA GLY A 301 4.35 0.31 5.56
C GLY A 301 4.27 0.89 4.15
N GLY A 302 4.97 0.24 3.21
CA GLY A 302 4.99 0.64 1.80
C GLY A 302 6.11 1.60 1.40
N ALA A 303 6.79 2.24 2.35
CA ALA A 303 8.03 3.00 2.18
C ALA A 303 8.85 2.93 3.46
N VAL A 304 10.15 3.22 3.36
CA VAL A 304 11.08 3.19 4.50
C VAL A 304 10.70 4.26 5.54
N LEU A 305 10.72 3.85 6.81
CA LEU A 305 10.65 4.74 7.96
C LEU A 305 11.99 4.66 8.73
N ASN A 306 12.76 5.74 8.69
CA ASN A 306 14.08 5.79 9.30
C ASN A 306 14.03 5.75 10.82
N SER A 307 15.08 5.17 11.42
CA SER A 307 15.20 5.03 12.88
C SER A 307 15.13 6.37 13.62
N GLU A 308 15.74 7.42 13.09
CA GLU A 308 15.68 8.75 13.69
C GLU A 308 14.25 9.30 13.77
N LEU A 309 13.47 9.16 12.68
CA LEU A 309 12.07 9.57 12.67
C LEU A 309 11.19 8.70 13.58
N LYS A 310 11.50 7.42 13.73
CA LYS A 310 10.84 6.57 14.73
C LYS A 310 11.05 7.12 16.15
N GLU A 311 12.28 7.53 16.48
CA GLU A 311 12.58 8.13 17.80
C GLU A 311 11.89 9.49 17.98
N GLU A 312 11.87 10.35 16.94
CA GLU A 312 11.15 11.63 17.00
C GLU A 312 9.63 11.44 17.18
N LEU A 313 9.01 10.50 16.44
CA LEU A 313 7.59 10.16 16.60
C LEU A 313 7.28 9.66 18.02
N LYS A 314 8.13 8.78 18.57
CA LYS A 314 8.00 8.33 19.98
C LYS A 314 8.06 9.49 20.96
N GLY A 315 9.03 10.38 20.77
CA GLY A 315 9.19 11.56 21.64
C GLY A 315 7.98 12.51 21.55
N GLN A 316 7.53 12.81 20.34
CA GLN A 316 6.44 13.77 20.09
C GLN A 316 5.08 13.24 20.57
N PHE A 317 4.80 11.96 20.38
CA PHE A 317 3.48 11.38 20.68
C PHE A 317 3.44 10.54 21.96
N GLY A 318 4.24 10.92 22.98
CA GLY A 318 4.13 10.36 24.33
C GLY A 318 4.56 8.90 24.47
N GLY A 319 5.44 8.41 23.59
CA GLY A 319 5.98 7.06 23.62
C GLY A 319 5.06 6.02 22.97
N VAL A 320 4.44 6.38 21.86
CA VAL A 320 3.70 5.45 21.02
C VAL A 320 4.57 4.27 20.58
N THR A 321 3.95 3.12 20.41
CA THR A 321 4.59 1.98 19.75
C THR A 321 4.59 2.21 18.24
N ILE A 322 5.73 2.00 17.58
CA ILE A 322 5.83 2.09 16.13
C ILE A 322 6.03 0.70 15.56
N ARG A 323 5.15 0.29 14.68
CA ARG A 323 5.29 -0.93 13.90
C ARG A 323 5.62 -0.55 12.46
N ASP A 324 6.83 -0.86 12.04
CA ASP A 324 7.27 -0.69 10.66
C ASP A 324 7.14 -2.05 9.96
N SER A 325 6.36 -2.11 8.89
CA SER A 325 6.01 -3.35 8.19
C SER A 325 6.50 -3.32 6.76
N ILE A 326 7.10 -4.42 6.33
CA ILE A 326 7.51 -4.62 4.94
C ILE A 326 6.62 -5.65 4.27
N GLY A 327 6.34 -5.40 3.00
CA GLY A 327 5.56 -6.28 2.15
C GLY A 327 5.24 -5.62 0.82
N SER A 328 4.57 -6.34 -0.03
CA SER A 328 4.14 -5.86 -1.34
C SER A 328 2.74 -6.37 -1.67
N SER A 329 2.18 -5.87 -2.76
CA SER A 329 0.90 -6.37 -3.28
C SER A 329 0.97 -7.85 -3.65
N GLU A 330 2.16 -8.34 -3.98
CA GLU A 330 2.43 -9.70 -4.39
C GLU A 330 2.71 -10.67 -3.22
N THR A 331 2.91 -10.15 -2.00
CA THR A 331 3.34 -11.00 -0.88
C THR A 331 2.47 -10.88 0.36
N GLY A 332 1.68 -9.82 0.49
CA GLY A 332 1.16 -9.47 1.80
C GLY A 332 2.24 -8.90 2.71
N VAL A 333 2.06 -9.03 4.02
CA VAL A 333 3.04 -8.60 5.01
C VAL A 333 4.12 -9.67 5.16
N GLN A 334 5.34 -9.34 4.78
CA GLN A 334 6.50 -10.25 4.86
C GLN A 334 7.27 -10.15 6.17
N GLY A 335 7.19 -9.02 6.85
CA GLY A 335 7.89 -8.84 8.12
C GLY A 335 7.52 -7.54 8.80
N SER A 336 7.94 -7.42 10.05
CA SER A 336 7.75 -6.18 10.81
C SER A 336 8.89 -5.95 11.80
N ASN A 337 9.14 -4.66 12.05
CA ASN A 337 10.00 -4.20 13.12
C ASN A 337 9.13 -3.41 14.11
N VAL A 338 9.20 -3.75 15.38
CA VAL A 338 8.40 -3.09 16.42
C VAL A 338 9.33 -2.30 17.32
N THR A 339 9.16 -0.99 17.34
CA THR A 339 9.89 -0.07 18.21
C THR A 339 9.00 0.32 19.37
N THR A 340 9.42 0.00 20.58
CA THR A 340 8.76 0.38 21.85
C THR A 340 9.56 1.48 22.57
N LYS A 341 9.08 1.89 23.75
CA LYS A 341 9.84 2.85 24.60
C LYS A 341 11.22 2.34 24.99
N GLU A 342 11.38 1.04 25.12
CA GLU A 342 12.57 0.38 25.68
C GLU A 342 13.52 -0.14 24.59
N GLN A 343 13.07 -0.27 23.35
CA GLN A 343 13.89 -0.75 22.24
C GLN A 343 14.42 0.40 21.39
N LEU A 344 15.68 0.30 21.00
CA LEU A 344 16.28 1.18 20.01
C LEU A 344 15.66 0.88 18.63
N SER A 345 15.44 1.94 17.88
CA SER A 345 14.93 1.84 16.52
C SER A 345 16.01 1.36 15.56
N SER A 346 15.62 0.55 14.58
CA SER A 346 16.47 0.16 13.46
C SER A 346 15.79 0.48 12.13
N THR A 347 16.58 0.47 11.07
CA THR A 347 16.11 0.69 9.69
C THR A 347 16.52 -0.48 8.81
N GLY A 348 15.58 -1.08 8.07
CA GLY A 348 15.87 -2.07 7.04
C GLY A 348 15.97 -3.52 7.49
N ASP A 349 15.90 -3.83 8.79
CA ASP A 349 15.87 -5.18 9.32
C ASP A 349 14.52 -5.50 9.96
N PHE A 350 14.01 -6.71 9.71
CA PHE A 350 12.66 -7.10 10.07
C PHE A 350 12.61 -8.50 10.66
N GLU A 351 11.76 -8.69 11.66
CA GLU A 351 11.32 -10.02 12.08
C GLU A 351 10.44 -10.61 10.97
N PRO A 352 10.77 -11.79 10.42
CA PRO A 352 10.01 -12.40 9.33
C PRO A 352 8.61 -12.80 9.79
N ALA A 353 7.62 -12.57 8.93
CA ALA A 353 6.30 -13.18 9.08
C ALA A 353 6.35 -14.68 8.74
N PRO A 354 5.41 -15.50 9.24
CA PRO A 354 5.30 -16.90 8.85
C PRO A 354 5.27 -17.08 7.32
N GLY A 355 6.11 -17.93 6.78
CA GLY A 355 6.27 -18.15 5.34
C GLY A 355 7.31 -17.25 4.64
N SER A 356 7.81 -16.22 5.32
CA SER A 356 8.86 -15.35 4.79
C SER A 356 10.25 -15.99 4.92
N THR A 357 11.06 -15.85 3.88
CA THR A 357 12.42 -16.35 3.83
C THR A 357 13.27 -15.60 2.80
N VAL A 358 14.53 -15.96 2.68
CA VAL A 358 15.40 -15.51 1.58
C VAL A 358 15.74 -16.71 0.72
N VAL A 359 15.51 -16.62 -0.59
CA VAL A 359 15.91 -17.64 -1.57
C VAL A 359 17.17 -17.19 -2.30
N ASN A 360 18.00 -18.13 -2.72
CA ASN A 360 19.27 -17.83 -3.40
C ASN A 360 19.06 -17.09 -4.73
N SER A 361 20.11 -16.50 -5.26
CA SER A 361 20.07 -15.70 -6.48
C SER A 361 19.61 -16.47 -7.72
N SER A 362 19.78 -17.80 -7.75
CA SER A 362 19.36 -18.68 -8.85
C SER A 362 17.92 -19.19 -8.71
N LEU A 363 17.20 -18.83 -7.63
CA LEU A 363 15.83 -19.30 -7.33
C LEU A 363 15.74 -20.84 -7.26
N SER A 364 16.74 -21.50 -6.70
CA SER A 364 16.82 -22.95 -6.63
C SER A 364 16.74 -23.53 -5.21
N ALA A 365 16.96 -22.72 -4.18
CA ALA A 365 16.90 -23.14 -2.78
C ALA A 365 16.69 -21.94 -1.84
N THR A 366 16.20 -22.18 -0.62
CA THR A 366 16.22 -21.22 0.49
C THR A 366 17.63 -21.10 1.06
N LEU A 367 17.95 -19.91 1.62
CA LEU A 367 19.22 -19.68 2.31
C LEU A 367 19.07 -20.00 3.81
N ASP A 368 20.17 -20.50 4.39
CA ASP A 368 20.26 -20.69 5.84
C ASP A 368 20.57 -19.37 6.56
N ALA A 369 20.14 -19.27 7.83
CA ALA A 369 20.43 -18.13 8.67
C ALA A 369 21.95 -17.89 8.82
N GLY A 370 22.38 -16.65 8.63
CA GLY A 370 23.79 -16.26 8.65
C GLY A 370 24.54 -16.48 7.35
N SER A 371 23.85 -16.85 6.25
CA SER A 371 24.45 -16.89 4.93
C SER A 371 24.94 -15.49 4.50
N GLU A 372 26.15 -15.43 3.94
CA GLU A 372 26.69 -14.19 3.37
C GLU A 372 26.09 -13.86 1.99
N GLU A 373 25.38 -14.81 1.37
CA GLU A 373 24.76 -14.60 0.06
C GLU A 373 23.60 -13.59 0.16
N ILE A 374 23.59 -12.64 -0.78
CA ILE A 374 22.45 -11.75 -1.01
C ILE A 374 21.50 -12.47 -1.97
N GLY A 375 20.34 -12.87 -1.43
CA GLY A 375 19.29 -13.55 -2.19
C GLY A 375 18.11 -12.64 -2.51
N TRP A 376 16.97 -13.28 -2.72
CA TRP A 376 15.69 -12.64 -2.96
C TRP A 376 14.79 -12.80 -1.75
N PHE A 377 14.16 -11.70 -1.32
CA PHE A 377 13.13 -11.77 -0.30
C PHE A 377 11.90 -12.46 -0.87
N ALA A 378 11.47 -13.54 -0.25
CA ALA A 378 10.44 -14.44 -0.73
C ALA A 378 9.35 -14.69 0.34
N MET A 379 8.14 -14.99 -0.13
CA MET A 379 7.00 -15.36 0.71
C MET A 379 6.36 -16.63 0.17
N SER A 380 6.05 -17.60 1.05
CA SER A 380 5.30 -18.82 0.72
C SER A 380 3.97 -18.87 1.49
N GLY A 381 3.16 -19.90 1.21
CA GLY A 381 1.87 -20.10 1.87
C GLY A 381 0.75 -19.29 1.23
N ARG A 382 0.14 -18.36 1.98
CA ARG A 382 -0.96 -17.52 1.50
C ARG A 382 -0.45 -16.40 0.61
N VAL A 383 -0.26 -16.67 -0.68
CA VAL A 383 0.27 -15.74 -1.70
C VAL A 383 -0.69 -15.65 -2.89
N PRO A 384 -0.67 -14.54 -3.67
CA PRO A 384 -1.54 -14.36 -4.82
C PRO A 384 -1.44 -15.48 -5.84
N LEU A 385 -2.50 -15.66 -6.61
CA LEU A 385 -2.54 -16.58 -7.74
C LEU A 385 -1.56 -16.17 -8.85
N GLY A 386 -1.47 -14.88 -9.13
CA GLY A 386 -0.62 -14.35 -10.20
C GLY A 386 -1.00 -12.92 -10.57
N TYR A 387 -0.66 -12.54 -11.79
CA TYR A 387 -1.08 -11.29 -12.41
C TYR A 387 -2.18 -11.55 -13.43
N LEU A 388 -3.23 -10.73 -13.41
CA LEU A 388 -4.36 -10.82 -14.32
C LEU A 388 -3.87 -10.82 -15.78
N ASN A 389 -4.27 -11.85 -16.53
CA ASN A 389 -3.96 -12.04 -17.95
C ASN A 389 -2.47 -12.03 -18.32
N ASP A 390 -1.56 -12.28 -17.36
CA ASP A 390 -0.11 -12.27 -17.60
C ASP A 390 0.56 -13.54 -17.07
N ALA A 391 0.46 -14.63 -17.84
CA ALA A 391 1.03 -15.94 -17.51
C ALA A 391 2.56 -15.90 -17.34
N GLU A 392 3.25 -15.16 -18.23
CA GLU A 392 4.73 -15.09 -18.24
C GLU A 392 5.24 -14.41 -16.95
N LYS A 393 4.69 -13.23 -16.63
CA LYS A 393 5.07 -12.53 -15.41
C LYS A 393 4.65 -13.30 -14.16
N THR A 394 3.50 -13.98 -14.19
CA THR A 394 3.05 -14.86 -13.11
C THR A 394 4.08 -15.95 -12.82
N GLN A 395 4.48 -16.70 -13.84
CA GLN A 395 5.48 -17.76 -13.69
C GLN A 395 6.81 -17.23 -13.15
N LYS A 396 7.26 -16.07 -13.63
CA LYS A 396 8.51 -15.43 -13.19
C LYS A 396 8.47 -14.96 -11.74
N THR A 397 7.33 -14.40 -11.30
CA THR A 397 7.21 -13.82 -9.95
C THR A 397 6.83 -14.86 -8.90
N PHE A 398 6.16 -15.95 -9.32
CA PHE A 398 5.69 -17.00 -8.43
C PHE A 398 6.34 -18.37 -8.75
N PRO A 399 7.68 -18.49 -8.63
CA PRO A 399 8.38 -19.74 -8.89
C PRO A 399 8.02 -20.83 -7.88
N VAL A 400 8.23 -22.10 -8.29
CA VAL A 400 8.21 -23.26 -7.40
C VAL A 400 9.66 -23.66 -7.13
N ILE A 401 10.04 -23.67 -5.85
CA ILE A 401 11.38 -24.02 -5.36
C ILE A 401 11.21 -25.17 -4.37
N ASP A 402 11.87 -26.29 -4.61
CA ASP A 402 11.74 -27.52 -3.80
C ASP A 402 10.29 -27.95 -3.54
N GLY A 403 9.43 -27.82 -4.55
CA GLY A 403 8.00 -28.17 -4.46
C GLY A 403 7.11 -27.16 -3.73
N VAL A 404 7.68 -26.06 -3.22
CA VAL A 404 6.95 -24.97 -2.56
C VAL A 404 6.85 -23.77 -3.50
N ARG A 405 5.63 -23.20 -3.60
CA ARG A 405 5.38 -21.99 -4.40
C ARG A 405 5.71 -20.76 -3.58
N TYR A 406 6.55 -19.89 -4.12
CA TYR A 406 6.96 -18.63 -3.51
C TYR A 406 6.49 -17.43 -4.34
N SER A 407 6.22 -16.31 -3.69
CA SER A 407 6.15 -14.99 -4.30
C SER A 407 7.51 -14.30 -4.14
N VAL A 408 8.12 -13.88 -5.25
CA VAL A 408 9.45 -13.24 -5.31
C VAL A 408 9.36 -11.97 -6.16
N PRO A 409 8.88 -10.84 -5.59
CA PRO A 409 8.59 -9.64 -6.38
C PRO A 409 9.81 -8.81 -6.80
N GLY A 410 11.02 -9.18 -6.32
CA GLY A 410 12.29 -8.61 -6.76
C GLY A 410 13.00 -7.73 -5.72
N ASP A 411 12.68 -7.89 -4.45
CA ASP A 411 13.42 -7.26 -3.37
C ASP A 411 14.66 -8.11 -2.99
N ARG A 412 15.81 -7.47 -2.85
CA ARG A 412 17.06 -8.11 -2.43
C ARG A 412 17.16 -8.11 -0.91
N ALA A 413 17.59 -9.24 -0.36
CA ALA A 413 17.69 -9.38 1.09
C ALA A 413 18.82 -10.33 1.50
N ARG A 414 19.17 -10.24 2.79
CA ARG A 414 20.08 -11.15 3.48
C ARG A 414 19.37 -11.74 4.70
N LEU A 415 19.54 -13.05 4.91
CA LEU A 415 19.05 -13.72 6.12
C LEU A 415 20.14 -13.67 7.19
N LEU A 416 19.91 -12.89 8.25
CA LEU A 416 20.86 -12.68 9.34
C LEU A 416 20.97 -13.92 10.23
N ALA A 417 22.07 -14.00 11.00
CA ALA A 417 22.33 -15.14 11.89
C ALA A 417 21.29 -15.30 13.02
N ASP A 418 20.63 -14.22 13.40
CA ASP A 418 19.54 -14.23 14.39
C ASP A 418 18.16 -14.52 13.80
N GLY A 419 18.08 -14.79 12.50
CA GLY A 419 16.85 -15.09 11.77
C GLY A 419 16.10 -13.88 11.24
N ARG A 420 16.51 -12.64 11.58
CA ARG A 420 15.94 -11.43 10.96
C ARG A 420 16.34 -11.31 9.50
N ILE A 421 15.56 -10.57 8.75
CA ILE A 421 15.81 -10.32 7.33
C ILE A 421 16.20 -8.86 7.15
N GLU A 422 17.41 -8.64 6.62
CA GLU A 422 17.90 -7.33 6.19
C GLU A 422 17.47 -7.11 4.74
N VAL A 423 16.62 -6.11 4.49
CA VAL A 423 16.15 -5.76 3.14
C VAL A 423 17.04 -4.66 2.58
N LEU A 424 17.63 -4.93 1.43
CA LEU A 424 18.62 -4.05 0.79
C LEU A 424 18.00 -3.13 -0.25
N GLY A 425 16.80 -3.48 -0.76
CA GLY A 425 16.05 -2.69 -1.74
C GLY A 425 15.75 -3.46 -3.03
N ARG A 426 15.09 -2.78 -3.97
CA ARG A 426 14.66 -3.41 -5.23
C ARG A 426 15.77 -3.56 -6.24
N ASP A 427 15.89 -4.75 -6.83
CA ASP A 427 16.88 -5.05 -7.89
C ASP A 427 16.70 -4.12 -9.13
N SER A 428 15.47 -3.74 -9.45
CA SER A 428 15.14 -2.87 -10.60
C SER A 428 15.68 -1.44 -10.49
N VAL A 429 16.03 -0.97 -9.30
CA VAL A 429 16.63 0.35 -9.05
C VAL A 429 18.08 0.25 -8.56
N THR A 430 18.66 -0.94 -8.59
CA THR A 430 20.07 -1.17 -8.26
C THR A 430 20.98 -0.46 -9.26
N ILE A 431 21.98 0.25 -8.74
CA ILE A 431 22.96 0.99 -9.53
C ILE A 431 24.19 0.13 -9.74
N ASN A 432 24.49 -0.23 -10.99
CA ASN A 432 25.71 -0.96 -11.33
C ASN A 432 26.84 0.02 -11.61
N SER A 433 27.73 0.22 -10.65
CA SER A 433 28.82 1.19 -10.71
C SER A 433 30.18 0.51 -10.61
N GLY A 434 30.94 0.52 -11.70
CA GLY A 434 32.28 -0.08 -11.74
C GLY A 434 32.30 -1.59 -11.46
N GLY A 435 31.23 -2.30 -11.77
CA GLY A 435 31.08 -3.74 -11.50
C GLY A 435 30.45 -4.07 -10.14
N GLU A 436 30.28 -3.07 -9.28
CA GLU A 436 29.64 -3.22 -7.98
C GLU A 436 28.13 -2.94 -8.06
N LYS A 437 27.32 -3.72 -7.33
CA LYS A 437 25.88 -3.47 -7.15
C LYS A 437 25.66 -2.57 -5.95
N ILE A 438 25.04 -1.40 -6.17
CA ILE A 438 24.73 -0.42 -5.13
C ILE A 438 23.22 -0.27 -5.07
N TYR A 439 22.65 -0.54 -3.92
CA TYR A 439 21.21 -0.41 -3.69
C TYR A 439 20.87 1.06 -3.40
N ALA A 440 19.99 1.63 -4.22
CA ALA A 440 19.61 3.04 -4.11
C ALA A 440 19.08 3.39 -2.71
N GLU A 441 18.23 2.54 -2.16
CA GLU A 441 17.60 2.74 -0.86
C GLU A 441 18.61 2.75 0.30
N GLU A 442 19.67 1.95 0.23
CA GLU A 442 20.76 1.96 1.21
C GLU A 442 21.47 3.33 1.23
N VAL A 443 21.70 3.89 0.05
CA VAL A 443 22.34 5.20 -0.09
C VAL A 443 21.37 6.33 0.31
N GLU A 444 20.10 6.23 -0.05
CA GLU A 444 19.06 7.18 0.38
C GLU A 444 19.00 7.28 1.91
N ASN A 445 19.01 6.13 2.58
CA ASN A 445 18.99 6.07 4.03
C ASN A 445 20.21 6.79 4.63
N ALA A 446 21.41 6.53 4.10
CA ALA A 446 22.63 7.20 4.58
C ALA A 446 22.61 8.71 4.34
N VAL A 447 22.08 9.17 3.19
CA VAL A 447 21.98 10.61 2.88
C VAL A 447 20.98 11.30 3.82
N LYS A 448 19.88 10.64 4.14
CA LYS A 448 18.81 11.21 4.99
C LYS A 448 19.18 11.36 6.46
N THR A 449 20.21 10.66 6.94
CA THR A 449 20.74 10.87 8.31
C THR A 449 21.48 12.20 8.48
N HIS A 450 21.77 12.93 7.40
CA HIS A 450 22.38 14.25 7.50
C HIS A 450 21.35 15.30 7.93
N GLY A 451 21.57 16.00 9.04
CA GLY A 451 20.59 16.90 9.67
C GLY A 451 20.08 18.07 8.80
N ALA A 452 20.79 18.43 7.70
CA ALA A 452 20.32 19.41 6.75
C ALA A 452 19.41 18.81 5.65
N VAL A 453 19.29 17.48 5.55
CA VAL A 453 18.51 16.80 4.51
C VAL A 453 17.10 16.53 5.00
N TYR A 454 16.12 17.11 4.31
CA TYR A 454 14.70 16.84 4.57
C TYR A 454 14.25 15.54 3.92
N ASP A 455 14.63 15.34 2.63
CA ASP A 455 14.30 14.14 1.88
C ASP A 455 15.34 13.89 0.78
N ALA A 456 15.48 12.63 0.34
CA ALA A 456 16.40 12.25 -0.71
C ALA A 456 15.88 11.09 -1.55
N VAL A 457 16.24 11.11 -2.85
CA VAL A 457 16.08 9.98 -3.77
C VAL A 457 17.41 9.77 -4.49
N VAL A 458 17.85 8.50 -4.58
CA VAL A 458 19.11 8.13 -5.18
C VAL A 458 18.87 7.35 -6.47
N CYS A 459 19.62 7.69 -7.51
CA CYS A 459 19.56 6.97 -8.79
C CYS A 459 20.92 6.88 -9.47
N GLY A 460 21.01 5.97 -10.45
CA GLY A 460 22.17 5.89 -11.33
C GLY A 460 22.11 6.93 -12.44
N ARG A 461 23.25 7.57 -12.72
CA ARG A 461 23.47 8.44 -13.88
C ARG A 461 24.56 7.83 -14.77
N PRO A 462 24.40 7.79 -16.13
CA PRO A 462 25.45 7.26 -17.01
C PRO A 462 26.80 7.92 -16.77
N SER A 463 27.87 7.13 -16.71
CA SER A 463 29.24 7.56 -16.46
C SER A 463 30.20 6.80 -17.38
N GLU A 464 31.07 7.51 -18.11
CA GLU A 464 32.08 6.89 -18.96
C GLU A 464 33.08 6.03 -18.17
N ARG A 465 33.38 6.45 -16.95
CA ARG A 465 34.35 5.79 -16.08
C ARG A 465 33.78 4.56 -15.38
N TRP A 466 32.49 4.61 -14.97
CA TRP A 466 31.88 3.63 -14.06
C TRP A 466 30.72 2.84 -14.67
N GLY A 467 30.36 3.15 -15.96
CA GLY A 467 29.12 2.69 -16.56
C GLY A 467 27.91 3.43 -16.00
N SER A 468 27.78 3.43 -14.69
CA SER A 468 26.83 4.25 -13.95
C SER A 468 27.47 4.82 -12.68
N GLU A 469 27.13 6.03 -12.30
CA GLU A 469 27.55 6.65 -11.04
C GLU A 469 26.35 6.96 -10.15
N VAL A 470 26.57 6.91 -8.84
CA VAL A 470 25.54 7.18 -7.84
C VAL A 470 25.31 8.68 -7.71
N VAL A 471 24.07 9.12 -7.86
CA VAL A 471 23.66 10.53 -7.69
C VAL A 471 22.53 10.59 -6.69
N ALA A 472 22.66 11.47 -5.69
CA ALA A 472 21.58 11.76 -4.75
C ALA A 472 20.91 13.09 -5.11
N ILE A 473 19.58 13.05 -5.26
CA ILE A 473 18.74 14.23 -5.41
C ILE A 473 18.19 14.52 -4.02
N VAL A 474 18.43 15.75 -3.54
CA VAL A 474 18.24 16.11 -2.13
C VAL A 474 17.36 17.35 -2.00
N GLN A 475 16.36 17.26 -1.17
CA GLN A 475 15.62 18.39 -0.63
C GLN A 475 16.20 18.74 0.73
N LEU A 476 16.62 19.98 0.92
CA LEU A 476 17.12 20.46 2.21
C LEU A 476 15.98 20.89 3.13
N VAL A 477 16.24 20.88 4.43
CA VAL A 477 15.38 21.52 5.43
C VAL A 477 15.26 23.00 5.12
N GLU A 478 14.08 23.58 5.24
CA GLU A 478 13.82 24.99 4.91
C GLU A 478 14.72 25.93 5.73
N GLY A 479 15.36 26.87 5.03
CA GLY A 479 16.29 27.82 5.63
C GLY A 479 17.68 27.26 5.96
N VAL A 480 17.92 25.96 5.77
CA VAL A 480 19.22 25.34 6.04
C VAL A 480 20.05 25.25 4.76
N GLN A 481 21.35 25.52 4.86
CA GLN A 481 22.33 25.35 3.80
C GLN A 481 23.31 24.24 4.19
N ALA A 482 23.72 23.44 3.21
CA ALA A 482 24.78 22.45 3.36
C ALA A 482 25.57 22.35 2.04
N LEU A 483 26.88 22.12 2.13
CA LEU A 483 27.71 21.85 0.96
C LEU A 483 27.48 20.40 0.50
N GLU A 484 27.61 20.15 -0.79
CA GLU A 484 27.49 18.77 -1.34
C GLU A 484 28.54 17.84 -0.72
N SER A 485 29.76 18.35 -0.53
CA SER A 485 30.85 17.60 0.11
C SER A 485 30.53 17.20 1.55
N GLU A 486 29.82 18.03 2.31
CA GLU A 486 29.44 17.73 3.69
C GLU A 486 28.47 16.55 3.74
N ILE A 487 27.46 16.55 2.85
CA ILE A 487 26.48 15.45 2.74
C ILE A 487 27.17 14.15 2.29
N ILE A 488 28.06 14.21 1.28
CA ILE A 488 28.82 13.04 0.81
C ILE A 488 29.74 12.49 1.89
N GLU A 489 30.41 13.38 2.61
CA GLU A 489 31.33 12.99 3.69
C GLU A 489 30.60 12.39 4.88
N HIS A 490 29.43 12.92 5.23
CA HIS A 490 28.56 12.36 6.26
C HIS A 490 28.19 10.89 5.98
N CYS A 491 27.94 10.53 4.74
CA CYS A 491 27.66 9.14 4.34
C CYS A 491 28.83 8.18 4.68
N ALA A 492 30.04 8.71 4.98
CA ALA A 492 31.22 7.88 5.30
C ALA A 492 31.07 7.03 6.54
N SER A 493 30.25 7.48 7.49
CA SER A 493 29.98 6.77 8.73
C SER A 493 28.90 5.69 8.61
N HIS A 494 28.18 5.66 7.46
CA HIS A 494 27.01 4.79 7.26
C HIS A 494 27.21 3.76 6.15
N ILE A 495 27.94 4.13 5.07
CA ILE A 495 28.14 3.27 3.90
C ILE A 495 29.57 3.29 3.39
N SER A 496 29.97 2.19 2.72
CA SER A 496 31.29 2.06 2.13
C SER A 496 31.59 3.12 1.06
N ARG A 497 32.85 3.47 0.87
CA ARG A 497 33.30 4.55 -0.02
C ARG A 497 32.78 4.42 -1.46
N TYR A 498 32.73 3.22 -2.01
CA TYR A 498 32.29 3.00 -3.39
C TYR A 498 30.80 3.27 -3.59
N LYS A 499 29.97 3.12 -2.53
CA LYS A 499 28.53 3.37 -2.54
C LYS A 499 28.16 4.85 -2.44
N ARG A 500 29.06 5.70 -1.94
CA ARG A 500 28.75 7.12 -1.70
C ARG A 500 28.39 7.83 -2.99
N PRO A 501 27.44 8.79 -2.94
CA PRO A 501 27.10 9.64 -4.07
C PRO A 501 28.34 10.32 -4.67
N LYS A 502 28.37 10.40 -5.98
CA LYS A 502 29.40 11.16 -6.74
C LYS A 502 28.96 12.58 -7.00
N ALA A 503 27.66 12.85 -6.88
CA ALA A 503 27.07 14.17 -6.98
C ALA A 503 25.83 14.26 -6.09
N ILE A 504 25.59 15.46 -5.56
CA ILE A 504 24.35 15.84 -4.88
C ILE A 504 23.67 16.89 -5.76
N ILE A 505 22.38 16.70 -6.06
CA ILE A 505 21.57 17.65 -6.79
C ILE A 505 20.51 18.17 -5.85
N LYS A 506 20.54 19.46 -5.55
CA LYS A 506 19.58 20.10 -4.67
C LYS A 506 18.34 20.52 -5.45
N VAL A 507 17.17 20.15 -4.92
CA VAL A 507 15.87 20.51 -5.48
C VAL A 507 14.98 21.15 -4.42
N ALA A 508 14.00 21.94 -4.85
CA ALA A 508 13.04 22.55 -3.93
C ALA A 508 12.15 21.49 -3.25
N GLN A 509 11.79 20.44 -3.99
CA GLN A 509 10.94 19.37 -3.49
C GLN A 509 11.24 18.04 -4.20
N ILE A 510 11.30 16.97 -3.44
CA ILE A 510 11.39 15.60 -3.96
C ILE A 510 10.01 15.16 -4.48
N LYS A 511 9.99 14.59 -5.70
CA LYS A 511 8.76 14.04 -6.28
C LYS A 511 8.52 12.62 -5.80
N ARG A 512 7.37 12.42 -5.18
CA ARG A 512 6.91 11.12 -4.69
C ARG A 512 5.51 10.81 -5.20
N SER A 513 5.20 9.53 -5.27
CA SER A 513 3.82 9.09 -5.49
C SER A 513 2.95 9.44 -4.28
N PRO A 514 1.61 9.41 -4.40
CA PRO A 514 0.71 9.61 -3.26
C PRO A 514 0.89 8.61 -2.12
N ALA A 515 1.43 7.42 -2.45
CA ALA A 515 1.84 6.42 -1.47
C ALA A 515 3.24 6.69 -0.88
N GLY A 516 3.79 7.90 -1.01
CA GLY A 516 5.09 8.26 -0.49
C GLY A 516 6.28 7.58 -1.21
N LYS A 517 6.05 6.77 -2.25
CA LYS A 517 7.12 6.06 -2.96
C LYS A 517 7.92 7.00 -3.84
N PRO A 518 9.27 6.85 -3.91
CA PRO A 518 10.13 7.64 -4.78
C PRO A 518 9.73 7.54 -6.26
N ASP A 519 9.77 8.66 -6.98
CA ASP A 519 9.65 8.69 -8.44
C ASP A 519 11.05 8.58 -9.07
N TYR A 520 11.52 7.35 -9.25
CA TYR A 520 12.85 7.10 -9.83
C TYR A 520 12.98 7.54 -11.29
N ARG A 521 11.88 7.61 -12.05
CA ARG A 521 11.90 8.13 -13.43
C ARG A 521 12.20 9.64 -13.43
N TRP A 522 11.52 10.38 -12.59
CA TRP A 522 11.79 11.79 -12.37
C TRP A 522 13.22 12.01 -11.87
N ALA A 523 13.67 11.22 -10.89
CA ALA A 523 15.01 11.31 -10.35
C ALA A 523 16.09 11.12 -11.43
N GLN A 524 15.93 10.11 -12.29
CA GLN A 524 16.84 9.86 -13.42
C GLN A 524 16.84 11.01 -14.44
N ALA A 525 15.67 11.62 -14.71
CA ALA A 525 15.59 12.78 -15.59
C ALA A 525 16.36 13.97 -15.02
N VAL A 526 16.13 14.32 -13.75
CA VAL A 526 16.86 15.39 -13.03
C VAL A 526 18.37 15.12 -13.02
N ALA A 527 18.79 13.87 -12.74
CA ALA A 527 20.20 13.50 -12.71
C ALA A 527 20.90 13.62 -14.08
N ARG A 528 20.17 13.38 -15.17
CA ARG A 528 20.71 13.55 -16.54
C ARG A 528 20.82 15.01 -16.96
N GLU A 529 19.84 15.82 -16.62
CA GLU A 529 19.80 17.25 -16.97
C GLU A 529 20.92 18.05 -16.27
N SER A 530 21.20 17.72 -15.00
CA SER A 530 22.26 18.40 -14.22
C SER A 530 23.69 18.21 -14.77
N ARG A 531 23.91 17.37 -15.77
CA ARG A 531 25.21 17.16 -16.42
C ARG A 531 25.42 18.06 -17.66
N LYS A 532 24.42 18.84 -18.06
CA LYS A 532 24.49 19.69 -19.23
C LYS A 532 25.08 21.10 -18.94
N ASP A 533 25.31 21.41 -17.67
CA ASP A 533 25.95 22.62 -17.18
C ASP A 533 27.38 22.31 -16.67
#